data_676bd0ee9b62ba7da3fe4b91dd61bcdb
#
_entry.id   676bd0ee9b62ba7da3fe4b91dd61bcdb
#
_cell.length_a   1.000
_cell.length_b   1.000
_cell.length_c   1.000
_cell.angle_alpha   90.00
_cell.angle_beta   90.00
_cell.angle_gamma   90.00
#
_symmetry.space_group_name_H-M   'P 1'
#
loop_
_entity.id
_entity.type
_entity.pdbx_description
1 polymer ?
#
loop_
_entity_poly.entity_id
_entity_poly.type
_entity_poly.pdbx_seq_one_letter_code
_entity_poly.pdbx_strand_id
1 'polypeptide(L)'
;MVQVKTISCVLIAGLLALCILSAGCTSQPAEPGTPTPTPVETTAAPTATSTPAPVEGYAFNETNNNETVTVPVGSEIAISLDENPTTGFQWNVTSSAGLQYVNDTFIPPETGLVGAGGVHVWEYIAAEKGAGEFSAVYMQPWENVTGNETTFSMAFTIE
;
A
#
# COMPACT_ATOMS: atom_id res chain seq x y z
N MET A 1 -40.54 20.80 -8.28
CA MET A 1 -40.60 19.71 -9.28
C MET A 1 -39.41 18.78 -9.01
N VAL A 2 -39.71 17.66 -8.37
CA VAL A 2 -38.70 16.68 -7.97
C VAL A 2 -38.70 15.59 -9.03
N GLN A 3 -37.57 15.40 -9.72
CA GLN A 3 -37.35 14.32 -10.69
C GLN A 3 -36.77 13.12 -9.94
N VAL A 4 -37.57 12.11 -9.75
CA VAL A 4 -37.15 10.79 -9.26
C VAL A 4 -36.65 9.96 -10.44
N LYS A 5 -35.36 9.65 -10.47
CA LYS A 5 -34.74 8.74 -11.44
C LYS A 5 -34.81 7.31 -10.92
N THR A 6 -35.69 6.54 -11.49
CA THR A 6 -35.84 5.09 -11.29
C THR A 6 -34.61 4.34 -11.84
N ILE A 7 -33.94 3.58 -10.99
CA ILE A 7 -32.87 2.65 -11.39
C ILE A 7 -33.52 1.30 -11.67
N SER A 8 -33.39 0.87 -12.94
CA SER A 8 -33.89 -0.41 -13.45
C SER A 8 -32.97 -1.55 -12.97
N CYS A 9 -33.51 -2.46 -12.16
CA CYS A 9 -32.91 -3.76 -11.85
C CYS A 9 -32.98 -4.66 -13.08
N VAL A 10 -31.86 -5.08 -13.63
CA VAL A 10 -31.78 -6.18 -14.60
C VAL A 10 -31.28 -7.43 -13.85
N LEU A 11 -32.22 -8.34 -13.62
CA LEU A 11 -31.99 -9.72 -13.21
C LEU A 11 -31.47 -10.51 -14.42
N ILE A 12 -30.28 -11.10 -14.31
CA ILE A 12 -29.85 -12.18 -15.21
C ILE A 12 -29.72 -13.45 -14.36
N ALA A 13 -30.67 -14.34 -14.56
CA ALA A 13 -30.70 -15.70 -14.07
C ALA A 13 -30.16 -16.65 -15.16
N GLY A 14 -29.45 -17.68 -14.73
CA GLY A 14 -29.29 -18.91 -15.51
C GLY A 14 -27.86 -19.19 -15.98
N LEU A 15 -27.17 -20.20 -15.60
CA LEU A 15 -27.38 -21.58 -15.97
C LEU A 15 -26.37 -22.50 -15.25
N LEU A 16 -26.88 -23.46 -14.52
CA LEU A 16 -26.15 -24.62 -14.00
C LEU A 16 -25.73 -25.52 -15.17
N ALA A 17 -24.46 -25.94 -15.22
CA ALA A 17 -24.05 -27.10 -15.99
C ALA A 17 -23.16 -28.00 -15.12
N LEU A 18 -23.81 -29.08 -14.69
CA LEU A 18 -23.30 -30.26 -14.02
C LEU A 18 -22.57 -31.14 -15.04
N CYS A 19 -21.29 -31.47 -14.84
CA CYS A 19 -20.65 -32.60 -15.53
C CYS A 19 -19.95 -33.50 -14.53
N ILE A 20 -20.40 -34.73 -14.57
CA ILE A 20 -20.15 -35.88 -13.70
C ILE A 20 -19.04 -36.75 -14.32
N LEU A 21 -18.14 -37.24 -13.45
CA LEU A 21 -17.44 -38.54 -13.41
C LEU A 21 -16.81 -39.15 -14.68
N SER A 22 -15.52 -39.50 -14.57
CA SER A 22 -15.19 -40.93 -14.70
C SER A 22 -13.79 -41.24 -14.08
N ALA A 23 -13.82 -42.11 -13.09
CA ALA A 23 -12.68 -42.86 -12.58
C ALA A 23 -12.27 -43.93 -13.58
N GLY A 24 -10.98 -44.08 -13.83
CA GLY A 24 -10.41 -45.16 -14.61
C GLY A 24 -9.06 -45.55 -14.03
N CYS A 25 -9.07 -46.48 -13.07
CA CYS A 25 -7.89 -47.26 -12.69
C CYS A 25 -7.69 -48.38 -13.72
N THR A 26 -6.54 -48.42 -14.38
CA THR A 26 -6.04 -49.60 -15.04
C THR A 26 -4.58 -49.84 -14.63
N SER A 27 -4.42 -50.86 -13.81
CA SER A 27 -3.14 -51.48 -13.48
C SER A 27 -2.63 -52.23 -14.67
N GLN A 28 -1.37 -52.00 -15.12
CA GLN A 28 -0.68 -52.79 -16.11
C GLN A 28 0.60 -53.39 -15.50
N PRO A 29 0.89 -54.66 -15.76
CA PRO A 29 2.02 -55.38 -15.15
C PRO A 29 3.38 -54.92 -15.69
N ALA A 30 4.37 -55.06 -14.83
CA ALA A 30 5.77 -54.78 -15.11
C ALA A 30 6.36 -55.71 -16.18
N GLU A 31 7.08 -55.14 -17.12
CA GLU A 31 8.01 -55.80 -18.01
C GLU A 31 9.46 -55.40 -17.72
N PRO A 32 10.43 -56.33 -17.65
CA PRO A 32 11.77 -56.02 -17.22
C PRO A 32 12.68 -55.59 -18.37
N GLY A 33 13.38 -54.48 -18.18
CA GLY A 33 14.71 -54.33 -18.70
C GLY A 33 14.92 -53.56 -19.99
N THR A 34 15.50 -52.39 -19.84
CA THR A 34 16.63 -51.92 -20.66
C THR A 34 17.23 -50.72 -19.92
N PRO A 35 18.53 -50.65 -19.68
CA PRO A 35 19.12 -49.46 -19.04
C PRO A 35 19.10 -48.30 -20.03
N THR A 36 18.21 -47.38 -19.75
CA THR A 36 18.18 -46.08 -20.42
C THR A 36 19.34 -45.23 -19.93
N PRO A 37 20.08 -44.54 -20.81
CA PRO A 37 21.19 -43.68 -20.41
C PRO A 37 20.68 -42.56 -19.47
N THR A 38 21.36 -42.42 -18.36
CA THR A 38 21.18 -41.36 -17.37
C THR A 38 21.17 -40.00 -18.06
N PRO A 39 20.13 -39.15 -17.89
CA PRO A 39 20.21 -37.78 -18.33
C PRO A 39 21.30 -37.09 -17.51
N VAL A 40 22.24 -36.48 -18.20
CA VAL A 40 23.23 -35.58 -17.62
C VAL A 40 22.43 -34.43 -16.98
N GLU A 41 22.49 -34.35 -15.68
CA GLU A 41 21.92 -33.26 -14.89
C GLU A 41 22.66 -32.00 -15.31
N THR A 42 22.03 -31.22 -16.17
CA THR A 42 22.49 -29.85 -16.48
C THR A 42 22.33 -29.05 -15.20
N THR A 43 23.43 -28.90 -14.47
CA THR A 43 23.52 -27.98 -13.33
C THR A 43 23.11 -26.60 -13.80
N ALA A 44 21.88 -26.21 -13.47
CA ALA A 44 21.45 -24.83 -13.65
C ALA A 44 22.41 -23.93 -12.86
N ALA A 45 23.04 -22.98 -13.56
CA ALA A 45 23.86 -21.97 -12.93
C ALA A 45 23.06 -21.29 -11.83
N PRO A 46 23.64 -21.01 -10.66
CA PRO A 46 22.93 -20.28 -9.61
C PRO A 46 22.50 -18.94 -10.19
N THR A 47 21.19 -18.71 -10.26
CA THR A 47 20.63 -17.39 -10.52
C THR A 47 21.18 -16.46 -9.46
N ALA A 48 21.96 -15.48 -9.86
CA ALA A 48 22.48 -14.47 -8.96
C ALA A 48 21.28 -13.83 -8.26
N THR A 49 21.08 -14.15 -6.99
CA THR A 49 20.16 -13.43 -6.11
C THR A 49 20.72 -12.02 -6.01
N SER A 50 20.10 -11.06 -6.69
CA SER A 50 20.42 -9.65 -6.52
C SER A 50 20.17 -9.32 -5.06
N THR A 51 21.22 -9.04 -4.30
CA THR A 51 21.10 -8.42 -2.97
C THR A 51 20.30 -7.15 -3.16
N PRO A 52 19.15 -6.97 -2.46
CA PRO A 52 18.43 -5.71 -2.55
C PRO A 52 19.38 -4.58 -2.16
N ALA A 53 19.39 -3.51 -2.94
CA ALA A 53 20.13 -2.31 -2.59
C ALA A 53 19.67 -1.83 -1.21
N PRO A 54 20.54 -1.20 -0.39
CA PRO A 54 20.13 -0.62 0.87
C PRO A 54 18.96 0.32 0.62
N VAL A 55 17.85 0.11 1.33
CA VAL A 55 16.69 1.00 1.26
C VAL A 55 17.07 2.27 1.99
N GLU A 56 17.13 3.40 1.29
CA GLU A 56 17.39 4.70 1.93
C GLU A 56 16.10 5.18 2.61
N GLY A 57 16.19 5.50 3.90
CA GLY A 57 15.08 6.04 4.69
C GLY A 57 15.13 7.56 4.75
N TYR A 58 14.02 8.20 4.43
CA TYR A 58 13.80 9.65 4.50
C TYR A 58 12.77 9.96 5.57
N ALA A 59 13.07 10.90 6.47
CA ALA A 59 12.16 11.32 7.53
C ALA A 59 11.86 12.81 7.43
N PHE A 60 10.57 13.16 7.48
CA PHE A 60 10.06 14.52 7.36
C PHE A 60 9.12 14.84 8.52
N ASN A 61 8.96 16.12 8.82
CA ASN A 61 8.06 16.62 9.85
C ASN A 61 7.46 17.98 9.44
N GLU A 62 6.76 18.65 10.36
CA GLU A 62 6.07 19.93 10.11
C GLU A 62 6.99 21.01 9.50
N THR A 63 8.30 20.95 9.76
CA THR A 63 9.25 21.96 9.24
C THR A 63 9.46 21.84 7.74
N ASN A 64 9.14 20.68 7.16
CA ASN A 64 9.26 20.42 5.72
C ASN A 64 7.99 20.78 4.93
N ASN A 65 7.04 21.48 5.53
CA ASN A 65 5.80 21.86 4.86
C ASN A 65 6.06 22.67 3.58
N ASN A 66 5.39 22.27 2.49
CA ASN A 66 5.53 22.84 1.13
C ASN A 66 6.90 22.62 0.47
N GLU A 67 7.71 21.68 0.96
CA GLU A 67 8.98 21.33 0.33
C GLU A 67 8.79 20.33 -0.82
N THR A 68 9.78 20.36 -1.73
CA THR A 68 9.94 19.37 -2.79
C THR A 68 11.28 18.67 -2.60
N VAL A 69 11.27 17.34 -2.54
CA VAL A 69 12.45 16.51 -2.29
C VAL A 69 12.61 15.48 -3.40
N THR A 70 13.86 15.22 -3.81
CA THR A 70 14.17 14.14 -4.75
C THR A 70 14.56 12.90 -3.97
N VAL A 71 13.94 11.77 -4.29
CA VAL A 71 14.18 10.47 -3.66
C VAL A 71 14.30 9.36 -4.72
N PRO A 72 15.17 8.36 -4.52
CA PRO A 72 15.23 7.19 -5.39
C PRO A 72 13.95 6.33 -5.31
N VAL A 73 13.62 5.62 -6.40
CA VAL A 73 12.61 4.56 -6.36
C VAL A 73 12.99 3.49 -5.35
N GLY A 74 12.04 3.04 -4.55
CA GLY A 74 12.23 2.08 -3.47
C GLY A 74 12.61 2.69 -2.13
N SER A 75 12.81 4.01 -2.04
CA SER A 75 13.09 4.68 -0.77
C SER A 75 11.91 4.57 0.19
N GLU A 76 12.21 4.37 1.48
CA GLU A 76 11.25 4.49 2.56
C GLU A 76 11.09 5.96 2.96
N ILE A 77 9.85 6.40 3.12
CA ILE A 77 9.49 7.78 3.47
C ILE A 77 8.61 7.75 4.71
N ALA A 78 9.08 8.38 5.79
CA ALA A 78 8.32 8.57 7.02
C ALA A 78 7.95 10.04 7.17
N ILE A 79 6.67 10.34 7.36
CA ILE A 79 6.15 11.69 7.61
C ILE A 79 5.53 11.72 8.99
N SER A 80 6.04 12.58 9.86
CA SER A 80 5.65 12.70 11.27
C SER A 80 5.01 14.05 11.51
N LEU A 81 3.76 14.08 11.98
CA LEU A 81 3.03 15.31 12.30
C LEU A 81 2.45 15.23 13.72
N ASP A 82 2.46 16.36 14.43
CA ASP A 82 1.83 16.46 15.74
C ASP A 82 0.32 16.28 15.62
N GLU A 83 -0.24 15.45 16.47
CA GLU A 83 -1.68 15.17 16.51
C GLU A 83 -2.18 15.09 17.95
N ASN A 84 -3.38 15.62 18.19
CA ASN A 84 -4.07 15.46 19.47
C ASN A 84 -5.49 14.90 19.28
N PRO A 85 -5.64 13.56 19.21
CA PRO A 85 -6.95 12.92 18.99
C PRO A 85 -7.98 13.23 20.10
N THR A 86 -7.52 13.61 21.31
CA THR A 86 -8.42 13.92 22.43
C THR A 86 -9.26 15.17 22.20
N THR A 87 -8.85 16.02 21.26
CA THR A 87 -9.61 17.21 20.84
C THR A 87 -10.66 16.91 19.77
N GLY A 88 -10.66 15.69 19.23
CA GLY A 88 -11.47 15.26 18.09
C GLY A 88 -10.88 15.68 16.74
N PHE A 89 -9.75 16.38 16.71
CA PHE A 89 -9.03 16.69 15.48
C PHE A 89 -8.10 15.55 15.09
N GLN A 90 -8.01 15.32 13.80
CA GLN A 90 -7.08 14.36 13.21
C GLN A 90 -6.63 14.81 11.81
N TRP A 91 -5.55 14.24 11.33
CA TRP A 91 -5.08 14.48 9.97
C TRP A 91 -5.87 13.66 8.95
N ASN A 92 -6.50 14.35 8.00
CA ASN A 92 -7.09 13.72 6.82
C ASN A 92 -6.05 13.74 5.70
N VAL A 93 -5.48 12.56 5.41
CA VAL A 93 -4.32 12.40 4.51
C VAL A 93 -4.74 11.95 3.12
N THR A 94 -4.10 12.51 2.11
CA THR A 94 -4.19 12.11 0.71
C THR A 94 -2.78 11.98 0.13
N SER A 95 -2.54 10.93 -0.63
CA SER A 95 -1.27 10.71 -1.34
C SER A 95 -1.50 10.34 -2.80
N SER A 96 -0.53 10.67 -3.66
CA SER A 96 -0.57 10.30 -5.07
C SER A 96 -0.06 8.87 -5.32
N ALA A 97 -0.31 8.34 -6.52
CA ALA A 97 0.08 6.98 -6.92
C ALA A 97 1.60 6.72 -6.88
N GLY A 98 2.44 7.77 -6.94
CA GLY A 98 3.90 7.62 -6.80
C GLY A 98 4.36 7.20 -5.40
N LEU A 99 3.51 7.39 -4.39
CA LEU A 99 3.75 7.00 -3.00
C LEU A 99 2.85 5.82 -2.64
N GLN A 100 3.44 4.66 -2.42
CA GLN A 100 2.72 3.49 -1.93
C GLN A 100 2.63 3.56 -0.40
N TYR A 101 1.41 3.66 0.13
CA TYR A 101 1.15 3.58 1.57
C TYR A 101 1.57 2.21 2.12
N VAL A 102 2.26 2.22 3.25
CA VAL A 102 2.71 1.02 3.97
C VAL A 102 1.95 0.87 5.27
N ASN A 103 2.05 1.88 6.14
CA ASN A 103 1.49 1.85 7.48
C ASN A 103 1.33 3.27 8.04
N ASP A 104 0.56 3.41 9.12
CA ASP A 104 0.59 4.59 9.99
C ASP A 104 0.51 4.19 11.46
N THR A 105 1.06 5.03 12.32
CA THR A 105 1.12 4.78 13.76
C THR A 105 1.04 6.08 14.54
N PHE A 106 0.14 6.13 15.54
CA PHE A 106 0.12 7.21 16.51
C PHE A 106 1.02 6.87 17.70
N ILE A 107 1.97 7.75 17.99
CA ILE A 107 2.92 7.64 19.11
C ILE A 107 2.44 8.58 20.21
N PRO A 108 1.92 8.05 21.33
CA PRO A 108 1.45 8.89 22.44
C PRO A 108 2.64 9.57 23.13
N PRO A 109 2.40 10.71 23.81
CA PRO A 109 3.46 11.42 24.52
C PRO A 109 3.93 10.61 25.75
N GLU A 110 5.21 10.66 26.04
CA GLU A 110 5.80 9.98 27.21
C GLU A 110 5.38 10.58 28.56
N THR A 111 4.74 11.75 28.55
CA THR A 111 4.41 12.50 29.76
C THR A 111 3.33 11.88 30.63
N GLY A 112 2.55 10.93 30.11
CA GLY A 112 1.41 10.31 30.80
C GLY A 112 0.27 11.28 31.17
N LEU A 113 0.31 12.51 30.68
CA LEU A 113 -0.73 13.52 30.95
C LEU A 113 -1.96 13.21 30.10
N VAL A 114 -3.12 13.22 30.76
CA VAL A 114 -4.41 13.08 30.08
C VAL A 114 -4.65 14.27 29.16
N GLY A 115 -5.01 14.03 27.91
CA GLY A 115 -5.29 15.07 26.93
C GLY A 115 -4.06 15.66 26.23
N ALA A 116 -2.88 15.13 26.49
CA ALA A 116 -1.68 15.53 25.76
C ALA A 116 -1.71 14.97 24.32
N GLY A 117 -1.25 15.77 23.36
CA GLY A 117 -1.04 15.35 21.99
C GLY A 117 0.16 14.42 21.87
N GLY A 118 0.27 13.72 20.75
CA GLY A 118 1.39 12.88 20.38
C GLY A 118 1.81 13.15 18.94
N VAL A 119 2.47 12.18 18.32
CA VAL A 119 2.95 12.27 16.94
C VAL A 119 2.29 11.17 16.11
N HIS A 120 1.71 11.51 14.98
CA HIS A 120 1.26 10.54 14.00
C HIS A 120 2.32 10.39 12.91
N VAL A 121 2.69 9.17 12.61
CA VAL A 121 3.72 8.82 11.62
C VAL A 121 3.07 8.02 10.51
N TRP A 122 3.22 8.46 9.27
CA TRP A 122 2.81 7.73 8.06
C TRP A 122 4.04 7.24 7.34
N GLU A 123 4.02 5.98 6.92
CA GLU A 123 5.09 5.31 6.21
C GLU A 123 4.68 4.99 4.77
N TYR A 124 5.53 5.38 3.83
CA TYR A 124 5.37 5.16 2.40
C TYR A 124 6.63 4.58 1.78
N ILE A 125 6.46 4.00 0.60
CA ILE A 125 7.55 3.65 -0.32
C ILE A 125 7.39 4.50 -1.58
N ALA A 126 8.47 5.09 -2.07
CA ALA A 126 8.54 5.72 -3.39
C ALA A 126 8.43 4.63 -4.46
N ALA A 127 7.20 4.33 -4.94
CA ALA A 127 6.91 3.13 -5.71
C ALA A 127 7.23 3.27 -7.20
N GLU A 128 7.01 4.44 -7.77
CA GLU A 128 7.10 4.68 -9.21
C GLU A 128 7.87 5.97 -9.51
N LYS A 129 8.68 5.95 -10.58
CA LYS A 129 9.35 7.14 -11.08
C LYS A 129 8.35 8.21 -11.49
N GLY A 130 8.65 9.46 -11.17
CA GLY A 130 7.81 10.60 -11.50
C GLY A 130 7.54 11.50 -10.30
N ALA A 131 6.34 12.08 -10.25
CA ALA A 131 5.91 12.93 -9.16
C ALA A 131 5.17 12.14 -8.10
N GLY A 132 5.56 12.31 -6.83
CA GLY A 132 4.81 11.88 -5.66
C GLY A 132 4.29 13.11 -4.92
N GLU A 133 3.14 13.00 -4.27
CA GLU A 133 2.57 14.06 -3.46
C GLU A 133 1.95 13.47 -2.19
N PHE A 134 2.21 14.11 -1.06
CA PHE A 134 1.55 13.87 0.22
C PHE A 134 0.88 15.17 0.66
N SER A 135 -0.38 15.09 1.08
CA SER A 135 -1.16 16.23 1.51
C SER A 135 -2.02 15.81 2.71
N ALA A 136 -2.07 16.64 3.73
CA ALA A 136 -2.83 16.40 4.94
C ALA A 136 -3.54 17.68 5.42
N VAL A 137 -4.78 17.50 5.90
CA VAL A 137 -5.60 18.57 6.48
C VAL A 137 -5.96 18.19 7.91
N TYR A 138 -5.62 19.03 8.89
CA TYR A 138 -5.94 18.82 10.30
C TYR A 138 -7.33 19.33 10.60
N MET A 139 -8.28 18.42 10.81
CA MET A 139 -9.69 18.76 10.91
C MET A 139 -10.46 17.77 11.80
N GLN A 140 -11.68 18.14 12.16
CA GLN A 140 -12.63 17.21 12.77
C GLN A 140 -13.34 16.42 11.65
N PRO A 141 -13.39 15.08 11.68
CA PRO A 141 -13.88 14.27 10.56
C PRO A 141 -15.35 14.49 10.20
N TRP A 142 -16.14 15.03 11.11
CA TRP A 142 -17.55 15.32 10.90
C TRP A 142 -17.83 16.73 10.38
N GLU A 143 -16.80 17.56 10.23
CA GLU A 143 -16.91 18.92 9.71
C GLU A 143 -16.50 18.99 8.24
N ASN A 144 -17.01 19.99 7.55
CA ASN A 144 -16.59 20.28 6.18
C ASN A 144 -15.34 21.15 6.19
N VAL A 145 -14.44 20.91 5.25
CA VAL A 145 -13.26 21.77 5.03
C VAL A 145 -13.72 23.17 4.65
N THR A 146 -13.25 24.18 5.39
CA THR A 146 -13.58 25.60 5.21
C THR A 146 -12.48 26.40 4.51
N GLY A 147 -11.25 25.83 4.47
CA GLY A 147 -10.05 26.46 3.91
C GLY A 147 -9.22 27.23 4.93
N ASN A 148 -9.57 27.16 6.22
CA ASN A 148 -8.83 27.78 7.31
C ASN A 148 -8.11 26.76 8.20
N GLU A 149 -8.18 25.48 7.84
CA GLU A 149 -7.56 24.38 8.58
C GLU A 149 -6.05 24.43 8.46
N THR A 150 -5.36 23.86 9.45
CA THR A 150 -3.92 23.61 9.32
C THR A 150 -3.70 22.56 8.24
N THR A 151 -2.82 22.86 7.29
CA THR A 151 -2.48 21.96 6.19
C THR A 151 -0.98 21.65 6.17
N PHE A 152 -0.67 20.46 5.74
CA PHE A 152 0.70 20.03 5.45
C PHE A 152 0.75 19.42 4.05
N SER A 153 1.77 19.76 3.27
CA SER A 153 1.98 19.15 1.95
C SER A 153 3.45 18.99 1.64
N MET A 154 3.80 17.94 0.93
CA MET A 154 5.13 17.70 0.37
C MET A 154 5.01 17.14 -1.04
N ALA A 155 5.95 17.56 -1.89
CA ALA A 155 6.11 17.02 -3.23
C ALA A 155 7.42 16.22 -3.32
N PHE A 156 7.38 15.09 -4.04
CA PHE A 156 8.52 14.22 -4.25
C PHE A 156 8.82 14.10 -5.74
N THR A 157 10.08 14.22 -6.12
CA THR A 157 10.58 13.81 -7.43
C THR A 157 11.22 12.43 -7.26
N ILE A 158 10.60 11.41 -7.81
CA ILE A 158 11.03 10.02 -7.66
C ILE A 158 11.82 9.60 -8.90
N GLU A 159 13.10 9.20 -8.74
CA GLU A 159 14.00 8.89 -9.86
C GLU A 159 14.83 7.59 -9.71
#